data_0069a6d44b0809465dcf17acc6fc73be
#
_entry.id   0069a6d44b0809465dcf17acc6fc73be
#
_cell.length_a   1.000
_cell.length_b   1.000
_cell.length_c   1.000
_cell.angle_alpha   90.00
_cell.angle_beta   90.00
_cell.angle_gamma   90.00
#
_symmetry.space_group_name_H-M   'P 1'
#
loop_
_entity.id
_entity.type
_entity.pdbx_description
1 polymer ?
#
loop_
_entity_poly.entity_id
_entity_poly.type
_entity_poly.pdbx_seq_one_letter_code
_entity_poly.pdbx_strand_id
1 'polypeptide(L)'
;MEHRRYQETGRGTFYGEYIYDRIIPEEHFLRKLNEVVDWERFSQKLIVLYKGNGQYGRPPFEPVLLLKMLLLAYLYNLSERQTETYVNDSLSAKYFLGLALDEAAPDHSTLTKFKERLIRNQTMSQVEFLLAEIVRIAIDKGIEFGSVQVLDSTHSVADVNTSKDESRKKGGQGPRDPDASWGVKHSRQVRDEQGNAHHQVEYFHGYKTHLSLNAKSGLITALKATSGNEFDGNQLPALLQQDEETGVEYDIVTGDRAYDDGNHHCLLRQKGLHSAIHLKGYRLRKKDANKQIWIDLQSTPQYQQGLRERYKIERQS
;
A
#
# COMPACT_ATOMS: atom_id res chain seq x y z
N MET A 1 -2.97 16.20 29.12
CA MET A 1 -3.63 15.34 28.11
C MET A 1 -4.64 14.48 28.83
N GLU A 2 -5.94 14.59 28.50
CA GLU A 2 -6.94 13.68 29.05
C GLU A 2 -6.63 12.27 28.54
N HIS A 3 -6.36 11.34 29.44
CA HIS A 3 -6.19 9.93 29.11
C HIS A 3 -7.50 9.36 28.57
N ARG A 4 -7.56 9.04 27.28
CA ARG A 4 -8.67 8.30 26.72
C ARG A 4 -8.73 6.94 27.38
N ARG A 5 -9.91 6.56 27.84
CA ARG A 5 -10.13 5.28 28.51
C ARG A 5 -10.41 4.22 27.46
N TYR A 6 -9.50 3.26 27.33
CA TYR A 6 -9.72 2.04 26.53
C TYR A 6 -10.24 0.89 27.40
N GLN A 7 -10.76 -0.16 26.78
CA GLN A 7 -10.98 -1.42 27.49
C GLN A 7 -9.62 -1.91 27.98
N GLU A 8 -9.57 -2.27 29.25
CA GLU A 8 -8.40 -2.93 29.79
C GLU A 8 -8.32 -4.31 29.14
N THR A 9 -7.35 -4.50 28.27
CA THR A 9 -6.95 -5.77 27.71
C THR A 9 -5.59 -6.07 28.27
N GLY A 10 -5.33 -7.28 28.68
CA GLY A 10 -4.02 -7.51 29.21
C GLY A 10 -3.70 -8.98 29.44
N ARG A 11 -2.45 -9.28 29.28
CA ARG A 11 -1.89 -10.59 29.63
C ARG A 11 -2.06 -10.94 31.12
N GLY A 12 -2.50 -9.97 31.89
CA GLY A 12 -3.21 -9.89 33.18
C GLY A 12 -2.72 -10.72 34.35
N THR A 13 -1.98 -11.80 34.13
CA THR A 13 -1.46 -12.64 35.20
C THR A 13 -0.06 -13.17 34.86
N PHE A 14 0.82 -13.20 35.85
CA PHE A 14 2.13 -13.87 35.78
C PHE A 14 2.01 -15.30 35.19
N TYR A 15 0.96 -16.02 35.48
CA TYR A 15 0.70 -17.35 34.93
C TYR A 15 0.41 -17.33 33.42
N GLY A 16 -0.33 -16.33 32.93
CA GLY A 16 -0.62 -16.18 31.49
C GLY A 16 0.66 -15.90 30.69
N GLU A 17 1.52 -15.00 31.18
CA GLU A 17 2.81 -14.71 30.54
C GLU A 17 3.72 -15.94 30.54
N TYR A 18 3.79 -16.67 31.63
CA TYR A 18 4.56 -17.91 31.73
C TYR A 18 4.10 -18.96 30.70
N ILE A 19 2.78 -19.11 30.49
CA ILE A 19 2.24 -20.04 29.49
C ILE A 19 2.62 -19.62 28.08
N TYR A 20 2.47 -18.34 27.74
CA TYR A 20 2.85 -17.83 26.43
C TYR A 20 4.34 -18.07 26.15
N ASP A 21 5.19 -17.75 27.09
CA ASP A 21 6.65 -17.93 26.95
C ASP A 21 7.05 -19.40 26.82
N ARG A 22 6.33 -20.30 27.49
CA ARG A 22 6.60 -21.74 27.42
C ARG A 22 6.09 -22.41 26.14
N ILE A 23 4.95 -21.95 25.60
CA ILE A 23 4.26 -22.61 24.48
C ILE A 23 4.65 -22.01 23.14
N ILE A 24 4.82 -20.68 23.07
CA ILE A 24 5.14 -20.00 21.82
C ILE A 24 6.66 -19.91 21.68
N PRO A 25 7.26 -20.59 20.68
CA PRO A 25 8.69 -20.53 20.45
C PRO A 25 9.19 -19.09 20.24
N GLU A 26 10.40 -18.77 20.69
CA GLU A 26 11.03 -17.45 20.48
C GLU A 26 11.13 -17.10 18.99
N GLU A 27 11.37 -18.11 18.14
CA GLU A 27 11.45 -17.97 16.70
C GLU A 27 10.09 -17.78 16.00
N HIS A 28 8.98 -17.84 16.75
CA HIS A 28 7.66 -17.72 16.15
C HIS A 28 7.47 -16.36 15.47
N PHE A 29 7.01 -16.34 14.23
CA PHE A 29 6.87 -15.12 13.41
C PHE A 29 6.13 -13.98 14.12
N LEU A 30 4.97 -14.25 14.73
CA LEU A 30 4.17 -13.23 15.43
C LEU A 30 4.89 -12.70 16.69
N ARG A 31 5.75 -13.48 17.33
CA ARG A 31 6.59 -13.04 18.45
C ARG A 31 7.64 -12.04 17.94
N LYS A 32 8.40 -12.44 16.93
CA LYS A 32 9.38 -11.55 16.28
C LYS A 32 8.75 -10.27 15.76
N LEU A 33 7.57 -10.36 15.16
CA LEU A 33 6.84 -9.19 14.65
C LEU A 33 6.49 -8.21 15.80
N ASN A 34 6.09 -8.72 16.96
CA ASN A 34 5.83 -7.88 18.14
C ASN A 34 7.10 -7.19 18.67
N GLU A 35 8.26 -7.84 18.56
CA GLU A 35 9.54 -7.32 19.03
C GLU A 35 10.15 -6.30 18.06
N VAL A 36 9.96 -6.51 16.76
CA VAL A 36 10.53 -5.64 15.72
C VAL A 36 9.75 -4.35 15.56
N VAL A 37 8.40 -4.42 15.63
CA VAL A 37 7.52 -3.28 15.37
C VAL A 37 7.28 -2.48 16.64
N ASP A 38 7.59 -1.19 16.60
CA ASP A 38 7.20 -0.23 17.63
C ASP A 38 5.73 0.16 17.47
N TRP A 39 4.84 -0.60 18.12
CA TRP A 39 3.40 -0.44 18.03
C TRP A 39 2.89 0.87 18.63
N GLU A 40 3.64 1.49 19.54
CA GLU A 40 3.24 2.76 20.15
C GLU A 40 3.16 3.90 19.13
N ARG A 41 4.03 3.89 18.13
CA ARG A 41 3.99 4.85 17.01
C ARG A 41 2.65 4.84 16.30
N PHE A 42 2.05 3.64 16.14
CA PHE A 42 0.73 3.49 15.52
C PHE A 42 -0.40 3.90 16.45
N SER A 43 -0.29 3.60 17.76
CA SER A 43 -1.30 3.96 18.77
C SER A 43 -1.57 5.45 18.78
N GLN A 44 -0.50 6.26 18.88
CA GLN A 44 -0.59 7.72 18.94
C GLN A 44 -1.30 8.34 17.72
N LYS A 45 -1.15 7.75 16.55
CA LYS A 45 -1.74 8.27 15.31
C LYS A 45 -3.16 7.76 15.07
N LEU A 46 -3.42 6.52 15.42
CA LEU A 46 -4.75 5.92 15.26
C LEU A 46 -5.77 6.42 16.27
N ILE A 47 -5.31 7.01 17.38
CA ILE A 47 -6.20 7.56 18.42
C ILE A 47 -7.14 8.64 17.88
N VAL A 48 -6.73 9.37 16.86
CA VAL A 48 -7.54 10.42 16.20
C VAL A 48 -8.78 9.88 15.50
N LEU A 49 -8.81 8.58 15.19
CA LEU A 49 -9.97 7.91 14.58
C LEU A 49 -11.16 7.78 15.54
N TYR A 50 -10.92 7.97 16.84
CA TYR A 50 -11.94 7.85 17.86
C TYR A 50 -12.39 9.23 18.32
N LYS A 51 -13.67 9.53 18.07
CA LYS A 51 -14.30 10.78 18.52
C LYS A 51 -14.75 10.63 19.98
N GLY A 52 -14.54 11.68 20.78
CA GLY A 52 -15.00 11.77 22.17
C GLY A 52 -13.96 11.32 23.21
N ASN A 53 -14.18 11.72 24.46
CA ASN A 53 -13.22 11.52 25.56
C ASN A 53 -13.41 10.18 26.27
N GLY A 54 -14.29 9.30 25.79
CA GLY A 54 -14.56 8.00 26.43
C GLY A 54 -15.21 8.11 27.82
N GLN A 55 -15.77 9.27 28.18
CA GLN A 55 -16.40 9.49 29.48
C GLN A 55 -17.73 8.76 29.66
N TYR A 56 -18.41 8.50 28.53
CA TYR A 56 -19.73 7.84 28.53
C TYR A 56 -19.75 6.65 27.60
N GLY A 57 -20.36 5.57 28.05
CA GLY A 57 -20.51 4.33 27.30
C GLY A 57 -19.39 3.30 27.54
N ARG A 58 -19.43 2.20 26.79
CA ARG A 58 -18.39 1.16 26.84
C ARG A 58 -17.10 1.69 26.22
N PRO A 59 -15.96 1.63 26.92
CA PRO A 59 -14.69 2.03 26.35
C PRO A 59 -14.37 1.25 25.06
N PRO A 60 -13.80 1.89 24.03
CA PRO A 60 -13.38 1.19 22.83
C PRO A 60 -12.15 0.31 23.09
N PHE A 61 -11.91 -0.67 22.24
CA PHE A 61 -10.61 -1.34 22.18
C PHE A 61 -9.53 -0.37 21.74
N GLU A 62 -8.32 -0.63 22.18
CA GLU A 62 -7.17 0.14 21.71
C GLU A 62 -7.01 -0.01 20.19
N PRO A 63 -6.78 1.09 19.43
CA PRO A 63 -6.68 1.04 17.98
C PRO A 63 -5.61 0.09 17.46
N VAL A 64 -4.48 -0.02 18.16
CA VAL A 64 -3.38 -0.91 17.79
C VAL A 64 -3.79 -2.38 17.87
N LEU A 65 -4.60 -2.76 18.84
CA LEU A 65 -5.10 -4.12 18.93
C LEU A 65 -5.92 -4.47 17.67
N LEU A 66 -6.78 -3.55 17.23
CA LEU A 66 -7.58 -3.72 16.01
C LEU A 66 -6.72 -3.69 14.74
N LEU A 67 -5.66 -2.87 14.71
CA LEU A 67 -4.68 -2.88 13.62
C LEU A 67 -3.96 -4.23 13.54
N LYS A 68 -3.50 -4.77 14.66
CA LYS A 68 -2.89 -6.11 14.73
C LYS A 68 -3.86 -7.19 14.26
N MET A 69 -5.12 -7.11 14.68
CA MET A 69 -6.17 -8.04 14.24
C MET A 69 -6.40 -7.96 12.73
N LEU A 70 -6.42 -6.75 12.16
CA LEU A 70 -6.50 -6.53 10.72
C LEU A 70 -5.28 -7.11 10.00
N LEU A 71 -4.08 -6.95 10.55
CA LEU A 71 -2.87 -7.54 10.01
C LEU A 71 -2.93 -9.07 9.98
N LEU A 72 -3.46 -9.71 11.02
CA LEU A 72 -3.69 -11.17 11.01
C LEU A 72 -4.66 -11.58 9.89
N ALA A 73 -5.73 -10.81 9.67
CA ALA A 73 -6.66 -11.06 8.57
C ALA A 73 -5.95 -11.11 7.22
N TYR A 74 -5.04 -10.17 6.96
CA TYR A 74 -4.25 -10.13 5.72
C TYR A 74 -3.20 -11.25 5.65
N LEU A 75 -2.44 -11.47 6.71
CA LEU A 75 -1.36 -12.47 6.73
C LEU A 75 -1.86 -13.89 6.49
N TYR A 76 -3.05 -14.20 7.00
CA TYR A 76 -3.63 -15.54 6.91
C TYR A 76 -4.81 -15.63 5.94
N ASN A 77 -5.08 -14.56 5.17
CA ASN A 77 -6.18 -14.47 4.21
C ASN A 77 -7.53 -14.86 4.81
N LEU A 78 -7.88 -14.24 5.94
CA LEU A 78 -9.09 -14.51 6.71
C LEU A 78 -10.14 -13.40 6.51
N SER A 79 -11.41 -13.78 6.47
CA SER A 79 -12.51 -12.83 6.65
C SER A 79 -12.56 -12.31 8.09
N GLU A 80 -13.28 -11.22 8.36
CA GLU A 80 -13.40 -10.67 9.71
C GLU A 80 -13.93 -11.71 10.73
N ARG A 81 -14.90 -12.54 10.35
CA ARG A 81 -15.43 -13.63 11.21
C ARG A 81 -14.40 -14.72 11.45
N GLN A 82 -13.70 -15.13 10.42
CA GLN A 82 -12.61 -16.11 10.55
C GLN A 82 -11.46 -15.57 11.40
N THR A 83 -11.19 -14.27 11.32
CA THR A 83 -10.15 -13.62 12.14
C THR A 83 -10.53 -13.65 13.62
N GLU A 84 -11.79 -13.32 13.97
CA GLU A 84 -12.31 -13.45 15.33
C GLU A 84 -12.14 -14.88 15.85
N THR A 85 -12.60 -15.88 15.08
CA THR A 85 -12.47 -17.29 15.44
C THR A 85 -10.98 -17.68 15.60
N TYR A 86 -10.14 -17.31 14.63
CA TYR A 86 -8.71 -17.63 14.66
C TYR A 86 -8.01 -17.05 15.90
N VAL A 87 -8.31 -15.81 16.28
CA VAL A 87 -7.73 -15.20 17.48
C VAL A 87 -8.21 -15.92 18.75
N ASN A 88 -9.46 -16.32 18.81
CA ASN A 88 -9.99 -17.04 19.97
C ASN A 88 -9.36 -18.44 20.14
N ASP A 89 -9.04 -19.09 19.03
CA ASP A 89 -8.52 -20.48 19.02
C ASP A 89 -6.98 -20.57 19.03
N SER A 90 -6.27 -19.46 18.76
CA SER A 90 -4.82 -19.44 18.62
C SER A 90 -4.12 -18.70 19.76
N LEU A 91 -3.29 -19.40 20.51
CA LEU A 91 -2.47 -18.80 21.58
C LEU A 91 -1.47 -17.78 21.01
N SER A 92 -0.87 -18.05 19.85
CA SER A 92 0.08 -17.11 19.23
C SER A 92 -0.60 -15.85 18.71
N ALA A 93 -1.84 -15.95 18.24
CA ALA A 93 -2.63 -14.79 17.85
C ALA A 93 -3.06 -13.95 19.07
N LYS A 94 -3.55 -14.58 20.14
CA LYS A 94 -3.83 -13.88 21.41
C LYS A 94 -2.61 -13.16 21.96
N TYR A 95 -1.47 -13.85 22.00
CA TYR A 95 -0.18 -13.28 22.38
C TYR A 95 0.16 -12.04 21.55
N PHE A 96 0.02 -12.15 20.23
CA PHE A 96 0.33 -11.05 19.29
C PHE A 96 -0.55 -9.82 19.54
N LEU A 97 -1.84 -10.03 19.83
CA LEU A 97 -2.76 -8.94 20.17
C LEU A 97 -2.57 -8.38 21.59
N GLY A 98 -1.86 -9.08 22.47
CA GLY A 98 -1.71 -8.71 23.88
C GLY A 98 -2.90 -9.07 24.74
N LEU A 99 -3.72 -10.05 24.34
CA LEU A 99 -4.88 -10.55 25.09
C LEU A 99 -4.46 -11.52 26.17
N ALA A 100 -5.26 -11.64 27.24
CA ALA A 100 -5.14 -12.72 28.22
C ALA A 100 -5.58 -14.07 27.62
N LEU A 101 -5.20 -15.18 28.26
CA LEU A 101 -5.55 -16.54 27.79
C LEU A 101 -7.05 -16.78 27.69
N ASP A 102 -7.78 -16.26 28.66
CA ASP A 102 -9.24 -16.37 28.83
C ASP A 102 -10.00 -15.20 28.20
N GLU A 103 -9.29 -14.20 27.71
CA GLU A 103 -9.89 -13.02 27.08
C GLU A 103 -10.37 -13.33 25.65
N ALA A 104 -11.59 -12.90 25.35
CA ALA A 104 -12.15 -13.04 24.01
C ALA A 104 -11.60 -11.97 23.06
N ALA A 105 -11.44 -12.36 21.80
CA ALA A 105 -11.12 -11.43 20.72
C ALA A 105 -12.19 -10.36 20.55
N PRO A 106 -11.85 -9.16 20.05
CA PRO A 106 -12.86 -8.23 19.54
C PRO A 106 -13.75 -8.90 18.49
N ASP A 107 -15.06 -8.64 18.59
CA ASP A 107 -16.05 -9.12 17.64
C ASP A 107 -15.74 -8.63 16.20
N HIS A 108 -16.03 -9.47 15.21
CA HIS A 108 -15.82 -9.16 13.79
C HIS A 108 -16.46 -7.85 13.35
N SER A 109 -17.64 -7.48 13.91
CA SER A 109 -18.28 -6.20 13.59
C SER A 109 -17.49 -4.99 14.11
N THR A 110 -16.71 -5.16 15.18
CA THR A 110 -15.78 -4.14 15.68
C THR A 110 -14.65 -3.93 14.68
N LEU A 111 -14.11 -5.01 14.11
CA LEU A 111 -13.08 -4.94 13.07
C LEU A 111 -13.62 -4.26 11.80
N THR A 112 -14.82 -4.60 11.36
CA THR A 112 -15.50 -3.94 10.23
C THR A 112 -15.63 -2.43 10.47
N LYS A 113 -16.10 -2.02 11.65
CA LYS A 113 -16.22 -0.60 12.02
C LYS A 113 -14.87 0.10 12.09
N PHE A 114 -13.82 -0.59 12.50
CA PHE A 114 -12.46 -0.04 12.48
C PHE A 114 -11.96 0.22 11.06
N LYS A 115 -12.15 -0.74 10.14
CA LYS A 115 -11.87 -0.57 8.71
C LYS A 115 -12.61 0.64 8.12
N GLU A 116 -13.91 0.77 8.42
CA GLU A 116 -14.71 1.91 7.99
C GLU A 116 -14.16 3.25 8.52
N ARG A 117 -13.64 3.29 9.75
CA ARG A 117 -13.03 4.50 10.31
C ARG A 117 -11.71 4.85 9.62
N LEU A 118 -10.89 3.85 9.26
CA LEU A 118 -9.66 4.07 8.49
C LEU A 118 -9.96 4.69 7.13
N ILE A 119 -11.10 4.34 6.51
CA ILE A 119 -11.47 4.78 5.15
C ILE A 119 -12.26 6.10 5.18
N ARG A 120 -13.21 6.28 6.13
CA ARG A 120 -14.17 7.40 6.14
C ARG A 120 -13.57 8.80 6.27
N ASN A 121 -12.39 8.95 6.79
CA ASN A 121 -11.79 10.27 7.00
C ASN A 121 -11.24 10.90 5.71
N GLN A 122 -11.68 10.44 4.54
CA GLN A 122 -11.32 10.94 3.19
C GLN A 122 -9.82 11.07 2.95
N THR A 123 -9.02 10.59 3.87
CA THR A 123 -7.60 10.66 3.77
C THR A 123 -7.08 9.24 3.62
N MET A 124 -6.79 8.84 2.38
CA MET A 124 -5.76 7.85 2.07
C MET A 124 -4.53 8.07 2.95
N SER A 125 -4.39 9.28 3.51
CA SER A 125 -3.38 9.68 4.47
C SER A 125 -3.20 8.70 5.65
N GLN A 126 -4.21 7.95 6.06
CA GLN A 126 -4.03 7.00 7.17
C GLN A 126 -3.27 5.75 6.72
N VAL A 127 -3.56 5.23 5.53
CA VAL A 127 -2.82 4.06 4.98
C VAL A 127 -1.42 4.50 4.53
N GLU A 128 -1.30 5.66 3.88
CA GLU A 128 -0.03 6.28 3.52
C GLU A 128 0.83 6.52 4.78
N PHE A 129 0.18 7.00 5.85
CA PHE A 129 0.85 7.19 7.15
C PHE A 129 1.33 5.85 7.76
N LEU A 130 0.48 4.81 7.78
CA LEU A 130 0.87 3.49 8.30
C LEU A 130 2.07 2.94 7.53
N LEU A 131 2.08 3.08 6.20
CA LEU A 131 3.22 2.70 5.38
C LEU A 131 4.47 3.52 5.72
N ALA A 132 4.34 4.84 5.85
CA ALA A 132 5.46 5.71 6.21
C ALA A 132 6.10 5.31 7.56
N GLU A 133 5.30 4.94 8.56
CA GLU A 133 5.82 4.46 9.84
C GLU A 133 6.54 3.11 9.70
N ILE A 134 6.03 2.19 8.86
CA ILE A 134 6.72 0.92 8.57
C ILE A 134 8.09 1.18 7.92
N VAL A 135 8.15 2.11 6.97
CA VAL A 135 9.41 2.50 6.30
C VAL A 135 10.40 3.11 7.28
N ARG A 136 9.94 4.01 8.17
CA ARG A 136 10.78 4.60 9.23
C ARG A 136 11.32 3.54 10.19
N ILE A 137 10.47 2.59 10.61
CA ILE A 137 10.91 1.46 11.44
C ILE A 137 11.98 0.63 10.71
N ALA A 138 11.82 0.40 9.41
CA ALA A 138 12.82 -0.32 8.61
C ALA A 138 14.16 0.43 8.56
N ILE A 139 14.14 1.76 8.38
CA ILE A 139 15.34 2.61 8.44
C ILE A 139 15.98 2.55 9.83
N ASP A 140 15.20 2.72 10.89
CA ASP A 140 15.67 2.68 12.28
C ASP A 140 16.30 1.32 12.66
N LYS A 141 15.83 0.24 12.03
CA LYS A 141 16.37 -1.13 12.18
C LYS A 141 17.58 -1.41 11.30
N GLY A 142 18.04 -0.44 10.51
CA GLY A 142 19.22 -0.56 9.66
C GLY A 142 18.99 -1.38 8.40
N ILE A 143 17.75 -1.49 7.90
CA ILE A 143 17.50 -2.09 6.59
C ILE A 143 18.11 -1.18 5.52
N GLU A 144 19.00 -1.74 4.73
CA GLU A 144 19.67 -1.01 3.68
C GLU A 144 18.78 -0.84 2.45
N PHE A 145 18.56 0.41 2.06
CA PHE A 145 17.94 0.76 0.80
C PHE A 145 18.99 0.85 -0.30
N GLY A 146 18.61 0.47 -1.52
CA GLY A 146 19.48 0.57 -2.70
C GLY A 146 19.28 1.88 -3.44
N SER A 147 20.17 2.15 -4.38
CA SER A 147 20.18 3.39 -5.18
C SER A 147 19.07 3.48 -6.23
N VAL A 148 18.26 2.43 -6.44
CA VAL A 148 17.23 2.37 -7.48
C VAL A 148 15.84 2.27 -6.87
N GLN A 149 14.99 3.22 -7.24
CA GLN A 149 13.58 3.26 -6.92
C GLN A 149 12.74 2.92 -8.16
N VAL A 150 11.81 1.98 -8.02
CA VAL A 150 10.95 1.51 -9.12
C VAL A 150 9.54 2.01 -8.90
N LEU A 151 9.01 2.71 -9.91
CA LEU A 151 7.61 3.14 -9.94
C LEU A 151 6.79 2.18 -10.79
N ASP A 152 5.68 1.74 -10.25
CA ASP A 152 4.74 0.86 -10.95
C ASP A 152 3.30 1.12 -10.48
N SER A 153 2.34 0.53 -11.18
CA SER A 153 0.93 0.59 -10.79
C SER A 153 0.27 -0.77 -10.92
N THR A 154 -0.61 -1.06 -10.00
CA THR A 154 -1.48 -2.23 -10.06
C THR A 154 -2.94 -1.79 -10.03
N HIS A 155 -3.86 -2.63 -10.50
CA HIS A 155 -5.29 -2.34 -10.49
C HIS A 155 -6.06 -3.30 -9.60
N SER A 156 -7.10 -2.79 -8.97
CA SER A 156 -8.06 -3.56 -8.17
C SER A 156 -9.45 -3.38 -8.74
N VAL A 157 -10.13 -4.49 -8.97
CA VAL A 157 -11.52 -4.49 -9.47
C VAL A 157 -12.46 -4.20 -8.31
N ALA A 158 -13.38 -3.25 -8.49
CA ALA A 158 -14.42 -2.95 -7.52
C ALA A 158 -15.44 -4.10 -7.45
N ASP A 159 -15.82 -4.50 -6.23
CA ASP A 159 -16.84 -5.53 -6.00
C ASP A 159 -18.26 -4.95 -6.20
N VAL A 160 -18.56 -4.56 -7.43
CA VAL A 160 -19.87 -4.01 -7.83
C VAL A 160 -20.38 -4.67 -9.11
N ASN A 161 -21.69 -4.82 -9.19
CA ASN A 161 -22.33 -5.26 -10.43
C ASN A 161 -22.59 -4.05 -11.34
N THR A 162 -21.69 -3.84 -12.30
CA THR A 162 -21.72 -2.69 -13.22
C THR A 162 -23.02 -2.56 -14.02
N SER A 163 -23.64 -3.69 -14.43
CA SER A 163 -24.92 -3.66 -15.14
C SER A 163 -26.07 -3.19 -14.26
N LYS A 164 -26.06 -3.55 -12.97
CA LYS A 164 -27.05 -3.01 -12.01
C LYS A 164 -26.81 -1.54 -11.72
N ASP A 165 -25.58 -1.09 -11.67
CA ASP A 165 -25.22 0.31 -11.47
C ASP A 165 -25.66 1.19 -12.65
N GLU A 166 -25.58 0.69 -13.89
CA GLU A 166 -26.15 1.37 -15.05
C GLU A 166 -27.68 1.51 -14.96
N SER A 167 -28.35 0.45 -14.49
CA SER A 167 -29.80 0.51 -14.26
C SER A 167 -30.17 1.50 -13.15
N ARG A 168 -29.37 1.61 -12.08
CA ARG A 168 -29.53 2.60 -11.01
C ARG A 168 -29.36 4.04 -11.53
N LYS A 169 -28.34 4.28 -12.35
CA LYS A 169 -28.12 5.59 -13.00
C LYS A 169 -29.32 6.02 -13.85
N LYS A 170 -29.90 5.09 -14.63
CA LYS A 170 -31.13 5.35 -15.40
C LYS A 170 -32.33 5.68 -14.50
N GLY A 171 -32.37 5.14 -13.29
CA GLY A 171 -33.39 5.45 -12.26
C GLY A 171 -33.07 6.68 -11.40
N GLY A 172 -32.07 7.48 -11.74
CA GLY A 172 -31.70 8.69 -11.00
C GLY A 172 -30.94 8.42 -9.67
N GLN A 173 -30.51 7.18 -9.42
CA GLN A 173 -29.71 6.82 -8.26
C GLN A 173 -28.21 6.83 -8.62
N GLY A 174 -27.35 7.23 -7.69
CA GLY A 174 -25.91 7.16 -7.87
C GLY A 174 -25.37 5.71 -7.95
N PRO A 175 -24.14 5.50 -8.44
CA PRO A 175 -23.48 4.21 -8.40
C PRO A 175 -23.29 3.73 -6.97
N ARG A 176 -23.12 2.43 -6.78
CA ARG A 176 -22.84 1.83 -5.47
C ARG A 176 -21.48 2.28 -4.92
N ASP A 177 -20.53 2.36 -5.83
CA ASP A 177 -19.17 2.82 -5.56
C ASP A 177 -18.89 4.05 -6.43
N PRO A 178 -19.06 5.26 -5.87
CA PRO A 178 -18.91 6.50 -6.62
C PRO A 178 -17.46 6.82 -6.99
N ASP A 179 -16.51 6.27 -6.27
CA ASP A 179 -15.07 6.54 -6.42
C ASP A 179 -14.40 5.60 -7.42
N ALA A 180 -15.04 4.45 -7.73
CA ALA A 180 -14.58 3.53 -8.75
C ALA A 180 -14.84 4.05 -10.16
N SER A 181 -13.92 3.80 -11.07
CA SER A 181 -14.08 4.18 -12.48
C SER A 181 -13.53 3.12 -13.45
N TRP A 182 -13.92 3.26 -14.73
CA TRP A 182 -13.39 2.41 -15.79
C TRP A 182 -11.96 2.81 -16.15
N GLY A 183 -11.05 1.85 -16.08
CA GLY A 183 -9.66 1.96 -16.50
C GLY A 183 -9.32 0.94 -17.60
N VAL A 184 -8.16 1.16 -18.23
CA VAL A 184 -7.60 0.23 -19.22
C VAL A 184 -6.59 -0.67 -18.53
N LYS A 185 -6.81 -1.98 -18.61
CA LYS A 185 -5.90 -3.00 -18.07
C LYS A 185 -4.81 -3.33 -19.08
N HIS A 186 -5.21 -3.66 -20.30
CA HIS A 186 -4.30 -3.98 -21.40
C HIS A 186 -4.79 -3.37 -22.70
N SER A 187 -3.85 -2.89 -23.51
CA SER A 187 -4.08 -2.50 -24.89
C SER A 187 -3.01 -3.15 -25.76
N ARG A 188 -3.42 -4.06 -26.62
CA ARG A 188 -2.51 -4.76 -27.55
C ARG A 188 -3.01 -4.65 -28.97
N GLN A 189 -2.06 -4.58 -29.88
CA GLN A 189 -2.36 -4.69 -31.31
C GLN A 189 -2.48 -6.17 -31.68
N VAL A 190 -3.65 -6.54 -32.18
CA VAL A 190 -3.95 -7.92 -32.64
C VAL A 190 -4.22 -7.83 -34.14
N ARG A 191 -3.86 -8.86 -34.88
CA ARG A 191 -4.25 -8.99 -36.29
C ARG A 191 -5.38 -9.98 -36.40
N ASP A 192 -6.40 -9.62 -37.20
CA ASP A 192 -7.50 -10.51 -37.54
C ASP A 192 -7.04 -11.61 -38.55
N GLU A 193 -7.92 -12.54 -38.84
CA GLU A 193 -7.66 -13.61 -39.80
C GLU A 193 -7.37 -13.09 -41.22
N GLN A 194 -7.74 -11.86 -41.53
CA GLN A 194 -7.48 -11.20 -42.81
C GLN A 194 -6.18 -10.37 -42.79
N GLY A 195 -5.44 -10.36 -41.66
CA GLY A 195 -4.19 -9.64 -41.51
C GLY A 195 -4.30 -8.15 -41.13
N ASN A 196 -5.53 -7.63 -40.91
CA ASN A 196 -5.75 -6.25 -40.50
C ASN A 196 -5.40 -6.07 -39.03
N ALA A 197 -4.66 -5.01 -38.73
CA ALA A 197 -4.31 -4.69 -37.34
C ALA A 197 -5.42 -3.91 -36.67
N HIS A 198 -5.89 -4.38 -35.52
CA HIS A 198 -6.83 -3.66 -34.66
C HIS A 198 -6.34 -3.65 -33.23
N HIS A 199 -6.77 -2.65 -32.44
CA HIS A 199 -6.47 -2.56 -31.03
C HIS A 199 -7.52 -3.33 -30.22
N GLN A 200 -7.05 -4.35 -29.49
CA GLN A 200 -7.84 -5.02 -28.47
C GLN A 200 -7.55 -4.36 -27.14
N VAL A 201 -8.59 -3.82 -26.49
CA VAL A 201 -8.48 -3.14 -25.20
C VAL A 201 -9.27 -3.93 -24.17
N GLU A 202 -8.63 -4.28 -23.06
CA GLU A 202 -9.25 -4.87 -21.89
C GLU A 202 -9.47 -3.78 -20.84
N TYR A 203 -10.71 -3.66 -20.38
CA TYR A 203 -11.12 -2.67 -19.37
C TYR A 203 -11.36 -3.35 -18.02
N PHE A 204 -11.18 -2.60 -16.95
CA PHE A 204 -11.63 -2.95 -15.61
C PHE A 204 -12.40 -1.77 -15.00
N HIS A 205 -13.30 -2.06 -14.06
CA HIS A 205 -13.97 -1.05 -13.25
C HIS A 205 -13.45 -1.14 -11.83
N GLY A 206 -12.86 -0.07 -11.31
CA GLY A 206 -12.25 -0.10 -9.97
C GLY A 206 -11.23 1.01 -9.74
N TYR A 207 -10.10 0.63 -9.14
CA TYR A 207 -9.06 1.51 -8.64
C TYR A 207 -7.69 1.14 -9.18
N LYS A 208 -6.79 2.10 -9.15
CA LYS A 208 -5.35 1.88 -9.34
C LYS A 208 -4.61 2.19 -8.04
N THR A 209 -3.60 1.39 -7.75
CA THR A 209 -2.62 1.67 -6.69
C THR A 209 -1.27 1.88 -7.33
N HIS A 210 -0.75 3.09 -7.20
CA HIS A 210 0.57 3.48 -7.68
C HIS A 210 1.56 3.26 -6.54
N LEU A 211 2.71 2.69 -6.84
CA LEU A 211 3.69 2.24 -5.86
C LEU A 211 5.07 2.80 -6.19
N SER A 212 5.82 3.12 -5.15
CA SER A 212 7.26 3.32 -5.19
C SER A 212 7.91 2.19 -4.40
N LEU A 213 8.83 1.45 -5.00
CA LEU A 213 9.46 0.26 -4.44
C LEU A 213 10.97 0.35 -4.55
N ASN A 214 11.67 0.11 -3.46
CA ASN A 214 13.12 0.08 -3.48
C ASN A 214 13.64 -1.27 -3.99
N ALA A 215 14.44 -1.25 -5.05
CA ALA A 215 14.89 -2.45 -5.75
C ALA A 215 15.77 -3.39 -4.92
N LYS A 216 16.52 -2.87 -3.92
CA LYS A 216 17.41 -3.66 -3.07
C LYS A 216 16.65 -4.26 -1.89
N SER A 217 15.94 -3.44 -1.13
CA SER A 217 15.22 -3.89 0.06
C SER A 217 13.94 -4.67 -0.28
N GLY A 218 13.36 -4.47 -1.48
CA GLY A 218 12.06 -5.02 -1.85
C GLY A 218 10.88 -4.37 -1.12
N LEU A 219 11.12 -3.28 -0.35
CA LEU A 219 10.08 -2.59 0.39
C LEU A 219 9.35 -1.57 -0.49
N ILE A 220 8.04 -1.54 -0.39
CA ILE A 220 7.22 -0.44 -0.88
C ILE A 220 7.43 0.73 0.08
N THR A 221 7.84 1.88 -0.45
CA THR A 221 8.18 3.08 0.33
C THR A 221 7.15 4.18 0.23
N ALA A 222 6.41 4.20 -0.89
CA ALA A 222 5.29 5.10 -1.10
C ALA A 222 4.14 4.40 -1.83
N LEU A 223 2.94 4.82 -1.57
CA LEU A 223 1.76 4.36 -2.29
C LEU A 223 0.72 5.46 -2.46
N LYS A 224 -0.03 5.40 -3.58
CA LYS A 224 -1.16 6.27 -3.86
C LYS A 224 -2.26 5.50 -4.55
N ALA A 225 -3.46 5.44 -3.95
CA ALA A 225 -4.62 4.91 -4.64
C ALA A 225 -5.39 6.02 -5.36
N THR A 226 -5.90 5.69 -6.53
CA THR A 226 -6.70 6.58 -7.38
C THR A 226 -7.85 5.80 -8.00
N SER A 227 -8.80 6.50 -8.59
CA SER A 227 -9.80 5.86 -9.43
C SER A 227 -9.17 5.23 -10.68
N GLY A 228 -9.81 4.22 -11.27
CA GLY A 228 -9.24 3.42 -12.35
C GLY A 228 -8.88 4.17 -13.63
N ASN A 229 -9.49 5.35 -13.87
CA ASN A 229 -9.25 6.18 -15.06
C ASN A 229 -8.02 7.10 -14.93
N GLU A 230 -7.43 7.22 -13.74
CA GLU A 230 -6.27 8.09 -13.56
C GLU A 230 -5.05 7.60 -14.35
N PHE A 231 -4.27 8.56 -14.85
CA PHE A 231 -3.06 8.26 -15.59
C PHE A 231 -1.87 8.06 -14.64
N ASP A 232 -1.15 6.96 -14.79
CA ASP A 232 -0.11 6.52 -13.85
C ASP A 232 0.99 7.56 -13.68
N GLY A 233 1.43 8.19 -14.77
CA GLY A 233 2.45 9.22 -14.74
C GLY A 233 2.14 10.39 -13.80
N ASN A 234 0.87 10.79 -13.68
CA ASN A 234 0.47 11.91 -12.84
C ASN A 234 0.82 11.72 -11.34
N GLN A 235 1.05 10.48 -10.93
CA GLN A 235 1.31 10.16 -9.53
C GLN A 235 2.79 10.21 -9.14
N LEU A 236 3.71 10.30 -10.11
CA LEU A 236 5.15 10.37 -9.84
C LEU A 236 5.54 11.45 -8.82
N PRO A 237 5.07 12.71 -8.92
CA PRO A 237 5.45 13.74 -7.94
C PRO A 237 5.00 13.39 -6.50
N ALA A 238 3.80 12.81 -6.35
CA ALA A 238 3.26 12.45 -5.04
C ALA A 238 4.03 11.27 -4.40
N LEU A 239 4.43 10.28 -5.20
CA LEU A 239 5.24 9.18 -4.73
C LEU A 239 6.63 9.63 -4.28
N LEU A 240 7.30 10.49 -5.08
CA LEU A 240 8.59 11.07 -4.70
C LEU A 240 8.51 11.91 -3.42
N GLN A 241 7.43 12.65 -3.25
CA GLN A 241 7.22 13.43 -2.03
C GLN A 241 7.09 12.54 -0.79
N GLN A 242 6.34 11.43 -0.88
CA GLN A 242 6.21 10.48 0.23
C GLN A 242 7.55 9.83 0.58
N ASP A 243 8.35 9.45 -0.43
CA ASP A 243 9.70 8.90 -0.22
C ASP A 243 10.60 9.90 0.52
N GLU A 244 10.57 11.18 0.14
CA GLU A 244 11.30 12.26 0.83
C GLU A 244 10.85 12.42 2.29
N GLU A 245 9.53 12.43 2.54
CA GLU A 245 8.95 12.58 3.88
C GLU A 245 9.31 11.41 4.81
N THR A 246 9.57 10.24 4.25
CA THR A 246 10.00 9.05 5.02
C THR A 246 11.52 8.97 5.22
N GLY A 247 12.29 9.75 4.45
CA GLY A 247 13.75 9.76 4.52
C GLY A 247 14.42 8.61 3.75
N VAL A 248 13.75 8.04 2.76
CA VAL A 248 14.35 7.02 1.88
C VAL A 248 15.29 7.70 0.89
N GLU A 249 16.56 7.28 0.89
CA GLU A 249 17.58 7.80 -0.01
C GLU A 249 17.80 6.87 -1.20
N TYR A 250 17.85 7.45 -2.39
CA TYR A 250 18.15 6.76 -3.65
C TYR A 250 18.62 7.77 -4.70
N ASP A 251 19.24 7.28 -5.78
CA ASP A 251 19.81 8.13 -6.83
C ASP A 251 19.09 8.01 -8.17
N ILE A 252 18.41 6.88 -8.41
CA ILE A 252 17.86 6.50 -9.70
C ILE A 252 16.38 6.18 -9.55
N VAL A 253 15.56 6.78 -10.41
CA VAL A 253 14.13 6.48 -10.51
C VAL A 253 13.84 5.81 -11.85
N THR A 254 13.24 4.63 -11.83
CA THR A 254 12.82 3.90 -13.03
C THR A 254 11.30 3.64 -13.00
N GLY A 255 10.72 3.48 -14.16
CA GLY A 255 9.30 3.20 -14.34
C GLY A 255 9.00 2.85 -15.78
N ASP A 256 7.75 2.48 -16.05
CA ASP A 256 7.31 2.18 -17.40
C ASP A 256 7.14 3.44 -18.26
N ARG A 257 6.69 3.26 -19.51
CA ARG A 257 6.46 4.35 -20.47
C ARG A 257 5.33 5.30 -20.07
N ALA A 258 4.46 4.92 -19.15
CA ALA A 258 3.41 5.81 -18.67
C ALA A 258 4.02 7.00 -17.92
N TYR A 259 5.14 6.79 -17.24
CA TYR A 259 5.85 7.85 -16.52
C TYR A 259 6.73 8.74 -17.42
N ASP A 260 6.92 8.40 -18.71
CA ASP A 260 7.75 9.21 -19.63
C ASP A 260 7.04 10.50 -20.03
N ASP A 261 7.34 11.55 -19.28
CA ASP A 261 6.94 12.93 -19.52
C ASP A 261 8.15 13.88 -19.36
N GLY A 262 8.20 14.94 -20.16
CA GLY A 262 9.30 15.92 -20.11
C GLY A 262 9.42 16.60 -18.75
N ASN A 263 8.29 16.90 -18.12
CA ASN A 263 8.26 17.52 -16.81
C ASN A 263 8.78 16.57 -15.72
N HIS A 264 8.51 15.26 -15.84
CA HIS A 264 9.02 14.25 -14.90
C HIS A 264 10.54 14.15 -14.97
N HIS A 265 11.14 14.09 -16.17
CA HIS A 265 12.59 14.09 -16.32
C HIS A 265 13.21 15.39 -15.77
N CYS A 266 12.53 16.53 -15.96
CA CYS A 266 12.96 17.82 -15.40
C CYS A 266 12.89 17.81 -13.87
N LEU A 267 11.78 17.34 -13.30
CA LEU A 267 11.58 17.22 -11.85
C LEU A 267 12.65 16.33 -11.20
N LEU A 268 12.90 15.15 -11.77
CA LEU A 268 13.93 14.24 -11.25
C LEU A 268 15.30 14.91 -11.24
N ARG A 269 15.68 15.58 -12.35
CA ARG A 269 16.93 16.31 -12.41
C ARG A 269 17.01 17.46 -11.40
N GLN A 270 15.91 18.21 -11.18
CA GLN A 270 15.85 19.27 -10.16
C GLN A 270 16.06 18.73 -8.75
N LYS A 271 15.61 17.50 -8.48
CA LYS A 271 15.84 16.78 -7.23
C LYS A 271 17.19 16.09 -7.13
N GLY A 272 18.05 16.23 -8.12
CA GLY A 272 19.36 15.55 -8.18
C GLY A 272 19.29 14.05 -8.48
N LEU A 273 18.14 13.57 -8.96
CA LEU A 273 17.87 12.15 -9.26
C LEU A 273 18.11 11.85 -10.76
N HIS A 274 18.63 10.67 -11.04
CA HIS A 274 18.79 10.16 -12.39
C HIS A 274 17.52 9.47 -12.87
N SER A 275 17.03 9.90 -14.04
CA SER A 275 15.88 9.25 -14.66
C SER A 275 16.30 8.02 -15.46
N ALA A 276 15.75 6.87 -15.12
CA ALA A 276 15.81 5.63 -15.89
C ALA A 276 14.41 5.18 -16.36
N ILE A 277 13.50 6.12 -16.53
CA ILE A 277 12.15 5.88 -17.04
C ILE A 277 12.24 5.40 -18.50
N HIS A 278 11.47 4.36 -18.82
CA HIS A 278 11.45 3.80 -20.18
C HIS A 278 10.88 4.80 -21.17
N LEU A 279 11.69 5.22 -22.15
CA LEU A 279 11.30 6.26 -23.10
C LEU A 279 10.24 5.78 -24.11
N LYS A 280 9.30 6.64 -24.43
CA LYS A 280 8.34 6.44 -25.53
C LYS A 280 9.06 6.50 -26.87
N GLY A 281 8.69 5.64 -27.80
CA GLY A 281 9.39 5.48 -29.08
C GLY A 281 9.45 6.76 -29.95
N TYR A 282 8.53 7.72 -29.78
CA TYR A 282 8.57 8.98 -30.52
C TYR A 282 9.75 9.87 -30.14
N ARG A 283 10.28 9.77 -28.91
CA ARG A 283 11.42 10.58 -28.43
C ARG A 283 12.71 10.28 -29.20
N LEU A 284 12.81 9.11 -29.79
CA LEU A 284 13.98 8.67 -30.56
C LEU A 284 13.79 8.85 -32.07
N ARG A 285 12.67 9.40 -32.52
CA ARG A 285 12.44 9.63 -33.95
C ARG A 285 13.29 10.79 -34.48
N LYS A 286 13.64 10.75 -35.79
CA LYS A 286 14.45 11.77 -36.43
C LYS A 286 13.92 13.21 -36.33
N LYS A 287 12.60 13.37 -36.16
CA LYS A 287 11.90 14.66 -36.07
C LYS A 287 11.88 15.27 -34.67
N ASP A 288 12.30 14.54 -33.61
CA ASP A 288 12.32 15.09 -32.26
C ASP A 288 13.54 16.01 -32.09
N ALA A 289 13.28 17.28 -31.77
CA ALA A 289 14.34 18.30 -31.57
C ALA A 289 15.28 17.94 -30.41
N ASN A 290 14.80 17.19 -29.43
CA ASN A 290 15.52 16.78 -28.22
C ASN A 290 16.11 15.36 -28.34
N LYS A 291 16.09 14.76 -29.52
CA LYS A 291 16.50 13.35 -29.72
C LYS A 291 17.87 13.04 -29.12
N GLN A 292 18.83 13.94 -29.31
CA GLN A 292 20.18 13.72 -28.79
C GLN A 292 20.19 13.64 -27.26
N ILE A 293 19.43 14.48 -26.58
CA ILE A 293 19.33 14.46 -25.12
C ILE A 293 18.81 13.09 -24.63
N TRP A 294 17.84 12.48 -25.34
CA TRP A 294 17.31 11.17 -24.99
C TRP A 294 18.29 10.03 -25.29
N ILE A 295 19.07 10.13 -26.34
CA ILE A 295 20.15 9.16 -26.65
C ILE A 295 21.21 9.24 -25.55
N ASP A 296 21.66 10.46 -25.20
CA ASP A 296 22.65 10.67 -24.16
C ASP A 296 22.17 10.14 -22.82
N LEU A 297 20.89 10.40 -22.43
CA LEU A 297 20.27 9.85 -21.24
C LEU A 297 20.32 8.32 -21.24
N GLN A 298 19.94 7.67 -22.35
CA GLN A 298 19.94 6.20 -22.44
C GLN A 298 21.34 5.59 -22.35
N SER A 299 22.36 6.34 -22.74
CA SER A 299 23.76 5.88 -22.68
C SER A 299 24.38 5.95 -21.29
N THR A 300 23.71 6.60 -20.33
CA THR A 300 24.22 6.73 -18.96
C THR A 300 24.22 5.39 -18.22
N PRO A 301 25.25 5.11 -17.39
CA PRO A 301 25.29 3.91 -16.56
C PRO A 301 24.07 3.79 -15.64
N GLN A 302 23.58 4.92 -15.10
CA GLN A 302 22.44 5.00 -14.21
C GLN A 302 21.13 4.57 -14.91
N TYR A 303 20.94 5.01 -16.16
CA TYR A 303 19.79 4.58 -16.96
C TYR A 303 19.81 3.06 -17.18
N GLN A 304 20.94 2.51 -17.55
CA GLN A 304 21.12 1.07 -17.77
C GLN A 304 20.95 0.27 -16.47
N GLN A 305 21.39 0.80 -15.35
CA GLN A 305 21.20 0.19 -14.03
C GLN A 305 19.71 0.14 -13.68
N GLY A 306 19.00 1.26 -13.79
CA GLY A 306 17.57 1.33 -13.46
C GLY A 306 16.72 0.34 -14.27
N LEU A 307 16.98 0.24 -15.58
CA LEU A 307 16.28 -0.73 -16.43
C LEU A 307 16.55 -2.19 -16.01
N ARG A 308 17.80 -2.52 -15.63
CA ARG A 308 18.15 -3.88 -15.18
C ARG A 308 17.48 -4.24 -13.84
N GLU A 309 17.46 -3.31 -12.90
CA GLU A 309 16.82 -3.54 -11.59
C GLU A 309 15.30 -3.69 -11.76
N ARG A 310 14.66 -2.87 -12.57
CA ARG A 310 13.24 -3.00 -12.89
C ARG A 310 12.91 -4.39 -13.44
N TYR A 311 13.68 -4.87 -14.40
CA TYR A 311 13.48 -6.18 -15.00
C TYR A 311 13.61 -7.36 -14.02
N LYS A 312 14.45 -7.24 -12.99
CA LYS A 312 14.54 -8.27 -11.93
C LYS A 312 13.26 -8.35 -11.12
N ILE A 313 12.64 -7.21 -10.81
CA ILE A 313 11.40 -7.14 -10.03
C ILE A 313 10.22 -7.72 -10.83
N GLU A 314 10.10 -7.35 -12.10
CA GLU A 314 9.05 -7.90 -12.98
C GLU A 314 9.11 -9.43 -13.14
N ARG A 315 10.26 -10.05 -12.88
CA ARG A 315 10.43 -11.52 -12.90
C ARG A 315 10.11 -12.21 -11.57
N GLN A 316 10.04 -11.46 -10.48
CA GLN A 316 9.76 -12.00 -9.14
C GLN A 316 8.28 -11.87 -8.76
N SER A 317 7.52 -11.08 -9.48
CA SER A 317 6.05 -10.92 -9.39
C SER A 317 5.35 -11.90 -10.32
#